data_6d7c7515431cf590469b614f0e907fe9
#
_entry.id   6d7c7515431cf590469b614f0e907fe9
#
_cell.length_a   1.000
_cell.length_b   1.000
_cell.length_c   1.000
_cell.angle_alpha   90.00
_cell.angle_beta   90.00
_cell.angle_gamma   90.00
#
_symmetry.space_group_name_H-M   'P 1'
#
loop_
_entity.id
_entity.type
_entity.pdbx_description
1 polymer ?
#
loop_
_entity_poly.entity_id
_entity_poly.type
_entity_poly.pdbx_seq_one_letter_code
_entity_poly.pdbx_strand_id
1 'polypeptide(L)'
;MNYELGYGKGIQKIEIPDANLMGVLLPENAAAERSEDQEVLRALEEPIESLKLREIIRPGEKIAIVTSDITRPMPTSKVMPALLDELYRGGARPENITLVFAIGSHRHHTDEERKALAGERAWQEIRCVDSDPDDCIHLGTTSGGTPVDITRAVAEADRRICLGNIEYHY
;
A
#
# COMPACT_ATOMS: atom_id res chain seq x y z
N MET A 1 -23.31 -23.94 -19.41
CA MET A 1 -22.09 -24.24 -18.59
C MET A 1 -22.23 -23.67 -17.20
N ASN A 2 -21.59 -24.34 -16.19
CA ASN A 2 -21.60 -23.85 -14.81
C ASN A 2 -20.30 -23.09 -14.56
N TYR A 3 -20.41 -21.91 -13.94
CA TYR A 3 -19.29 -21.06 -13.56
C TYR A 3 -19.28 -20.86 -12.05
N GLU A 4 -18.08 -20.76 -11.47
CA GLU A 4 -17.87 -20.50 -10.06
C GLU A 4 -17.30 -19.10 -9.89
N LEU A 5 -18.01 -18.28 -9.10
CA LEU A 5 -17.59 -16.92 -8.75
C LEU A 5 -17.27 -16.87 -7.25
N GLY A 6 -16.16 -16.21 -6.91
CA GLY A 6 -15.83 -15.94 -5.53
C GLY A 6 -16.89 -15.05 -4.87
N TYR A 7 -17.39 -15.44 -3.67
CA TYR A 7 -18.34 -14.67 -2.90
C TYR A 7 -18.01 -14.73 -1.42
N GLY A 8 -17.50 -13.65 -0.87
CA GLY A 8 -17.00 -13.61 0.50
C GLY A 8 -15.88 -14.63 0.72
N LYS A 9 -16.05 -15.57 1.65
CA LYS A 9 -15.10 -16.67 1.90
C LYS A 9 -15.46 -17.97 1.16
N GLY A 10 -16.47 -17.95 0.31
CA GLY A 10 -16.99 -19.11 -0.42
C GLY A 10 -17.07 -18.87 -1.93
N ILE A 11 -17.84 -19.75 -2.57
CA ILE A 11 -18.04 -19.77 -4.02
C ILE A 11 -19.54 -19.74 -4.28
N GLN A 12 -19.97 -18.94 -5.23
CA GLN A 12 -21.33 -18.98 -5.80
C GLN A 12 -21.27 -19.60 -7.18
N LYS A 13 -22.13 -20.61 -7.40
CA LYS A 13 -22.27 -21.26 -8.70
C LYS A 13 -23.37 -20.60 -9.49
N ILE A 14 -23.11 -20.29 -10.73
CA ILE A 14 -24.08 -19.75 -11.69
C ILE A 14 -24.12 -20.64 -12.93
N GLU A 15 -25.31 -20.79 -13.49
CA GLU A 15 -25.52 -21.47 -14.77
C GLU A 15 -25.84 -20.45 -15.85
N ILE A 16 -25.03 -20.43 -16.93
CA ILE A 16 -25.24 -19.55 -18.08
C ILE A 16 -25.47 -20.45 -19.30
N PRO A 17 -26.61 -20.31 -20.00
CA PRO A 17 -26.82 -20.99 -21.28
C PRO A 17 -25.72 -20.61 -22.27
N ASP A 18 -25.20 -21.61 -23.00
CA ASP A 18 -24.06 -21.40 -23.93
C ASP A 18 -24.37 -20.34 -25.00
N ALA A 19 -25.61 -20.23 -25.44
CA ALA A 19 -26.04 -19.22 -26.39
C ALA A 19 -25.97 -17.79 -25.86
N ASN A 20 -25.89 -17.60 -24.52
CA ASN A 20 -25.83 -16.29 -23.86
C ASN A 20 -24.41 -15.95 -23.42
N LEU A 21 -23.44 -16.84 -23.62
CA LEU A 21 -22.06 -16.64 -23.23
C LEU A 21 -21.24 -16.17 -24.42
N MET A 22 -20.76 -14.93 -24.37
CA MET A 22 -19.85 -14.38 -25.39
C MET A 22 -18.41 -14.85 -25.21
N GLY A 23 -17.99 -15.14 -23.98
CA GLY A 23 -16.66 -15.60 -23.63
C GLY A 23 -16.39 -15.50 -22.14
N VAL A 24 -15.27 -16.08 -21.71
CA VAL A 24 -14.76 -15.98 -20.33
C VAL A 24 -13.44 -15.24 -20.41
N LEU A 25 -13.37 -14.06 -19.77
CA LEU A 25 -12.14 -13.29 -19.68
C LEU A 25 -11.45 -13.65 -18.36
N LEU A 26 -10.26 -14.19 -18.47
CA LEU A 26 -9.42 -14.54 -17.34
C LEU A 26 -8.15 -13.68 -17.38
N PRO A 27 -7.59 -13.34 -16.20
CA PRO A 27 -6.27 -12.70 -16.19
C PRO A 27 -5.23 -13.67 -16.75
N GLU A 28 -4.25 -13.14 -17.47
CA GLU A 28 -3.09 -13.91 -17.88
C GLU A 28 -2.20 -14.13 -16.65
N ASN A 29 -2.17 -15.37 -16.16
CA ASN A 29 -1.31 -15.74 -15.05
C ASN A 29 0.12 -15.93 -15.54
N ALA A 30 0.93 -14.89 -15.44
CA ALA A 30 2.37 -15.05 -15.53
C ALA A 30 2.88 -15.85 -14.33
N ALA A 31 3.62 -16.92 -14.56
CA ALA A 31 4.27 -17.65 -13.49
C ALA A 31 5.27 -16.73 -12.79
N ALA A 32 5.13 -16.54 -11.48
CA ALA A 32 6.12 -15.81 -10.71
C ALA A 32 7.44 -16.62 -10.66
N GLU A 33 8.52 -16.02 -11.11
CA GLU A 33 9.85 -16.65 -11.05
C GLU A 33 10.45 -16.65 -9.64
N ARG A 34 9.94 -15.78 -8.76
CA ARG A 34 10.44 -15.55 -7.41
C ARG A 34 9.31 -15.63 -6.39
N SER A 35 9.65 -15.95 -5.16
CA SER A 35 8.72 -15.78 -4.04
C SER A 35 8.43 -14.29 -3.79
N GLU A 36 7.32 -14.00 -3.08
CA GLU A 36 6.95 -12.62 -2.71
C GLU A 36 8.10 -11.89 -1.99
N ASP A 37 8.72 -12.53 -1.01
CA ASP A 37 9.83 -11.94 -0.25
C ASP A 37 11.07 -11.68 -1.14
N GLN A 38 11.39 -12.61 -2.04
CA GLN A 38 12.49 -12.42 -2.99
C GLN A 38 12.24 -11.26 -3.92
N GLU A 39 11.00 -11.05 -4.35
CA GLU A 39 10.65 -9.93 -5.24
C GLU A 39 10.70 -8.59 -4.50
N VAL A 40 10.25 -8.52 -3.25
CA VAL A 40 10.41 -7.31 -2.43
C VAL A 40 11.88 -6.95 -2.24
N LEU A 41 12.72 -7.92 -1.90
CA LEU A 41 14.17 -7.70 -1.75
C LEU A 41 14.82 -7.27 -3.06
N ARG A 42 14.46 -7.90 -4.18
CA ARG A 42 14.96 -7.50 -5.51
C ARG A 42 14.59 -6.06 -5.83
N ALA A 43 13.33 -5.66 -5.61
CA ALA A 43 12.87 -4.31 -5.90
C ALA A 43 13.60 -3.24 -5.07
N LEU A 44 13.96 -3.55 -3.83
CA LEU A 44 14.76 -2.66 -2.98
C LEU A 44 16.24 -2.60 -3.40
N GLU A 45 16.80 -3.71 -3.87
CA GLU A 45 18.20 -3.78 -4.33
C GLU A 45 18.41 -3.29 -5.76
N GLU A 46 17.40 -3.39 -6.61
CA GLU A 46 17.43 -3.03 -8.02
C GLU A 46 16.30 -2.06 -8.39
N PRO A 47 16.29 -0.84 -7.82
CA PRO A 47 15.25 0.14 -8.12
C PRO A 47 15.33 0.61 -9.58
N ILE A 48 14.16 0.93 -10.16
CA ILE A 48 14.08 1.41 -11.54
C ILE A 48 14.46 2.88 -11.59
N GLU A 49 15.51 3.21 -12.36
CA GLU A 49 15.98 4.58 -12.65
C GLU A 49 16.17 5.47 -11.39
N SER A 50 16.56 4.83 -10.28
CA SER A 50 16.73 5.52 -8.98
C SER A 50 17.89 4.92 -8.19
N LEU A 51 18.38 5.66 -7.22
CA LEU A 51 19.25 5.14 -6.18
C LEU A 51 18.47 4.21 -5.25
N LYS A 52 19.17 3.32 -4.56
CA LYS A 52 18.57 2.49 -3.51
C LYS A 52 18.00 3.36 -2.40
N LEU A 53 16.91 2.92 -1.78
CA LEU A 53 16.23 3.72 -0.76
C LEU A 53 17.17 4.10 0.40
N ARG A 54 18.04 3.17 0.85
CA ARG A 54 19.06 3.45 1.88
C ARG A 54 20.08 4.52 1.49
N GLU A 55 20.26 4.78 0.19
CA GLU A 55 21.16 5.82 -0.31
C GLU A 55 20.48 7.19 -0.43
N ILE A 56 19.13 7.20 -0.47
CA ILE A 56 18.31 8.40 -0.53
C ILE A 56 18.00 8.95 0.86
N ILE A 57 17.74 8.06 1.82
CA ILE A 57 17.39 8.41 3.20
C ILE A 57 18.57 9.01 3.95
N ARG A 58 18.28 9.97 4.80
CA ARG A 58 19.28 10.62 5.67
C ARG A 58 18.89 10.51 7.15
N PRO A 59 19.85 10.36 8.06
CA PRO A 59 19.56 10.37 9.49
C PRO A 59 18.79 11.62 9.92
N GLY A 60 17.74 11.43 10.71
CA GLY A 60 16.91 12.51 11.24
C GLY A 60 15.76 12.96 10.35
N GLU A 61 15.69 12.51 9.09
CA GLU A 61 14.53 12.78 8.23
C GLU A 61 13.25 12.13 8.78
N LYS A 62 12.13 12.85 8.71
CA LYS A 62 10.79 12.33 8.94
C LYS A 62 10.30 11.60 7.69
N ILE A 63 9.88 10.36 7.86
CA ILE A 63 9.48 9.48 6.75
C ILE A 63 8.02 9.11 6.91
N ALA A 64 7.21 9.39 5.90
CA ALA A 64 5.85 8.87 5.78
C ALA A 64 5.83 7.72 4.77
N ILE A 65 5.37 6.54 5.23
CA ILE A 65 5.05 5.42 4.36
C ILE A 65 3.55 5.44 4.16
N VAL A 66 3.09 5.65 2.94
CA VAL A 66 1.66 5.72 2.60
C VAL A 66 1.25 4.43 1.94
N THR A 67 0.24 3.77 2.47
CA THR A 67 -0.29 2.52 1.92
C THR A 67 -1.81 2.56 1.82
N SER A 68 -2.37 1.61 1.11
CA SER A 68 -3.82 1.46 0.95
C SER A 68 -4.50 1.04 2.26
N ASP A 69 -5.78 1.28 2.34
CA ASP A 69 -6.65 0.80 3.41
C ASP A 69 -7.03 -0.69 3.24
N ILE A 70 -7.81 -1.22 4.19
CA ILE A 70 -8.24 -2.62 4.23
C ILE A 70 -9.08 -3.06 3.01
N THR A 71 -9.61 -2.12 2.23
CA THR A 71 -10.43 -2.45 1.05
C THR A 71 -9.59 -2.81 -0.18
N ARG A 72 -8.27 -2.66 -0.12
CA ARG A 72 -7.34 -2.97 -1.23
C ARG A 72 -6.47 -4.18 -0.90
N PRO A 73 -6.14 -5.01 -1.91
CA PRO A 73 -5.36 -6.23 -1.70
C PRO A 73 -3.83 -5.97 -1.59
N MET A 74 -3.43 -4.83 -1.03
CA MET A 74 -2.01 -4.51 -0.84
C MET A 74 -1.42 -5.33 0.32
N PRO A 75 -0.42 -6.19 0.09
CA PRO A 75 0.17 -7.02 1.14
C PRO A 75 1.18 -6.23 1.99
N THR A 76 0.76 -5.11 2.57
CA THR A 76 1.64 -4.18 3.31
C THR A 76 2.43 -4.91 4.39
N SER A 77 1.79 -5.78 5.17
CA SER A 77 2.44 -6.53 6.25
C SER A 77 3.61 -7.41 5.78
N LYS A 78 3.60 -7.87 4.54
CA LYS A 78 4.69 -8.67 3.94
C LYS A 78 5.84 -7.79 3.45
N VAL A 79 5.53 -6.58 2.99
CA VAL A 79 6.53 -5.62 2.48
C VAL A 79 7.27 -4.92 3.63
N MET A 80 6.55 -4.58 4.70
CA MET A 80 7.08 -3.75 5.78
C MET A 80 8.37 -4.25 6.43
N PRO A 81 8.60 -5.55 6.71
CA PRO A 81 9.84 -6.00 7.32
C PRO A 81 11.09 -5.63 6.51
N ALA A 82 11.08 -5.91 5.21
CA ALA A 82 12.22 -5.61 4.34
C ALA A 82 12.38 -4.09 4.11
N LEU A 83 11.27 -3.36 4.01
CA LEU A 83 11.28 -1.91 3.87
C LEU A 83 11.87 -1.23 5.11
N LEU A 84 11.49 -1.65 6.32
CA LEU A 84 12.07 -1.12 7.56
C LEU A 84 13.57 -1.39 7.66
N ASP A 85 14.01 -2.60 7.31
CA ASP A 85 15.44 -2.92 7.27
C ASP A 85 16.22 -2.00 6.33
N GLU A 86 15.65 -1.73 5.15
CA GLU A 86 16.27 -0.84 4.17
C GLU A 86 16.36 0.61 4.68
N LEU A 87 15.29 1.10 5.33
CA LEU A 87 15.26 2.43 5.94
C LEU A 87 16.27 2.55 7.09
N TYR A 88 16.37 1.53 7.95
CA TYR A 88 17.32 1.54 9.07
C TYR A 88 18.78 1.48 8.57
N ARG A 89 19.04 0.75 7.48
CA ARG A 89 20.36 0.78 6.81
C ARG A 89 20.71 2.18 6.28
N GLY A 90 19.72 2.96 5.86
CA GLY A 90 19.88 4.36 5.47
C GLY A 90 20.02 5.34 6.64
N GLY A 91 19.94 4.85 7.89
CA GLY A 91 20.06 5.66 9.10
C GLY A 91 18.76 6.25 9.63
N ALA A 92 17.61 5.84 9.09
CA ALA A 92 16.31 6.20 9.67
C ALA A 92 16.16 5.57 11.06
N ARG A 93 15.39 6.25 11.92
CA ARG A 93 15.04 5.76 13.26
C ARG A 93 13.54 5.50 13.36
N PRO A 94 13.09 4.50 14.12
CA PRO A 94 11.69 4.15 14.27
C PRO A 94 10.79 5.35 14.62
N GLU A 95 11.23 6.21 15.54
CA GLU A 95 10.50 7.39 15.99
C GLU A 95 10.24 8.44 14.90
N ASN A 96 11.00 8.39 13.80
CA ASN A 96 10.86 9.28 12.65
C ASN A 96 10.04 8.69 11.51
N ILE A 97 9.56 7.45 11.64
CA ILE A 97 8.79 6.76 10.60
C ILE A 97 7.32 6.68 11.01
N THR A 98 6.43 7.08 10.11
CA THR A 98 4.99 6.92 10.27
C THR A 98 4.42 6.15 9.08
N LEU A 99 3.72 5.05 9.36
CA LEU A 99 2.90 4.35 8.37
C LEU A 99 1.50 4.97 8.37
N VAL A 100 1.07 5.45 7.22
CA VAL A 100 -0.22 6.12 7.02
C VAL A 100 -1.09 5.27 6.09
N PHE A 101 -2.23 4.82 6.59
CA PHE A 101 -3.24 4.15 5.77
C PHE A 101 -4.12 5.20 5.09
N ALA A 102 -4.09 5.24 3.77
CA ALA A 102 -4.85 6.19 2.97
C ALA A 102 -6.31 5.73 2.84
N ILE A 103 -7.15 6.09 3.79
CA ILE A 103 -8.55 5.63 3.87
C ILE A 103 -9.49 6.37 2.90
N GLY A 104 -9.08 7.51 2.35
CA GLY A 104 -9.95 8.32 1.50
C GLY A 104 -11.24 8.72 2.23
N SER A 105 -12.39 8.35 1.66
CA SER A 105 -13.72 8.56 2.25
C SER A 105 -14.22 7.36 3.06
N HIS A 106 -13.40 6.33 3.27
CA HIS A 106 -13.77 5.17 4.07
C HIS A 106 -13.70 5.49 5.57
N ARG A 107 -14.30 4.63 6.40
CA ARG A 107 -14.22 4.73 7.86
C ARG A 107 -12.80 4.50 8.37
N HIS A 108 -12.52 5.00 9.54
CA HIS A 108 -11.28 4.66 10.24
C HIS A 108 -11.21 3.16 10.56
N HIS A 109 -9.99 2.64 10.56
CA HIS A 109 -9.72 1.28 11.00
C HIS A 109 -9.77 1.15 12.51
N THR A 110 -10.05 -0.06 13.01
CA THR A 110 -9.76 -0.42 14.40
C THR A 110 -8.26 -0.65 14.59
N ASP A 111 -7.81 -0.73 15.85
CA ASP A 111 -6.40 -1.03 16.13
C ASP A 111 -6.00 -2.42 15.62
N GLU A 112 -6.91 -3.39 15.72
CA GLU A 112 -6.69 -4.74 15.21
C GLU A 112 -6.54 -4.76 13.68
N GLU A 113 -7.35 -3.96 12.97
CA GLU A 113 -7.26 -3.82 11.52
C GLU A 113 -5.94 -3.15 11.12
N ARG A 114 -5.56 -2.04 11.77
CA ARG A 114 -4.28 -1.38 11.52
C ARG A 114 -3.10 -2.29 11.80
N LYS A 115 -3.14 -3.03 12.91
CA LYS A 115 -2.13 -4.03 13.26
C LYS A 115 -2.02 -5.12 12.20
N ALA A 116 -3.15 -5.66 11.74
CA ALA A 116 -3.17 -6.69 10.71
C ALA A 116 -2.59 -6.18 9.37
N LEU A 117 -2.89 -4.94 8.99
CA LEU A 117 -2.37 -4.31 7.78
C LEU A 117 -0.88 -3.98 7.88
N ALA A 118 -0.44 -3.41 9.00
CA ALA A 118 0.95 -3.05 9.24
C ALA A 118 1.87 -4.28 9.35
N GLY A 119 1.35 -5.35 9.91
CA GLY A 119 2.11 -6.50 10.41
C GLY A 119 2.69 -6.24 11.80
N GLU A 120 2.99 -7.31 12.52
CA GLU A 120 3.42 -7.26 13.94
C GLU A 120 4.62 -6.34 14.15
N ARG A 121 5.65 -6.48 13.32
CA ARG A 121 6.89 -5.71 13.45
C ARG A 121 6.67 -4.21 13.29
N ALA A 122 6.02 -3.80 12.20
CA ALA A 122 5.76 -2.39 11.96
C ALA A 122 4.85 -1.78 13.04
N TRP A 123 3.83 -2.53 13.48
CA TRP A 123 2.95 -2.10 14.57
C TRP A 123 3.68 -1.84 15.89
N GLN A 124 4.71 -2.64 16.19
CA GLN A 124 5.51 -2.49 17.42
C GLN A 124 6.59 -1.42 17.32
N GLU A 125 7.21 -1.25 16.14
CA GLU A 125 8.39 -0.42 15.98
C GLU A 125 8.09 1.02 15.59
N ILE A 126 7.00 1.28 14.81
CA ILE A 126 6.73 2.59 14.24
C ILE A 126 5.30 3.06 14.51
N ARG A 127 5.07 4.35 14.34
CA ARG A 127 3.72 4.91 14.42
C ARG A 127 2.87 4.48 13.21
N CYS A 128 1.67 3.92 13.47
CA CYS A 128 0.71 3.50 12.45
C CYS A 128 -0.61 4.28 12.64
N VAL A 129 -1.04 5.02 11.61
CA VAL A 129 -2.22 5.89 11.67
C VAL A 129 -3.03 5.84 10.38
N ASP A 130 -4.31 6.16 10.46
CA ASP A 130 -5.11 6.45 9.27
C ASP A 130 -4.85 7.88 8.79
N SER A 131 -5.07 8.14 7.51
CA SER A 131 -5.18 9.51 7.01
C SER A 131 -6.39 10.19 7.66
N ASP A 132 -6.23 11.46 7.99
CA ASP A 132 -7.26 12.24 8.69
C ASP A 132 -7.66 13.45 7.81
N PRO A 133 -8.90 13.52 7.33
CA PRO A 133 -9.38 14.64 6.53
C PRO A 133 -9.50 15.94 7.36
N ASP A 134 -9.63 15.83 8.68
CA ASP A 134 -9.75 16.97 9.58
C ASP A 134 -8.38 17.52 10.03
N ASP A 135 -7.29 16.76 9.82
CA ASP A 135 -5.91 17.19 10.06
C ASP A 135 -5.07 17.20 8.78
N CYS A 136 -5.43 18.12 7.88
CA CYS A 136 -4.74 18.32 6.60
C CYS A 136 -3.99 19.64 6.56
N ILE A 137 -2.96 19.68 5.69
CA ILE A 137 -2.26 20.92 5.30
C ILE A 137 -2.66 21.24 3.86
N HIS A 138 -3.13 22.48 3.66
CA HIS A 138 -3.39 22.99 2.33
C HIS A 138 -2.07 23.33 1.63
N LEU A 139 -1.75 22.63 0.56
CA LEU A 139 -0.53 22.83 -0.23
C LEU A 139 -0.72 23.76 -1.44
N GLY A 140 -1.97 24.06 -1.78
CA GLY A 140 -2.32 24.92 -2.91
C GLY A 140 -3.53 24.40 -3.67
N THR A 141 -3.72 24.93 -4.87
CA THR A 141 -4.83 24.58 -5.75
C THR A 141 -4.27 24.24 -7.14
N THR A 142 -4.77 23.16 -7.75
CA THR A 142 -4.37 22.79 -9.11
C THR A 142 -4.85 23.82 -10.15
N SER A 143 -4.30 23.78 -11.36
CA SER A 143 -4.77 24.63 -12.47
C SER A 143 -6.24 24.38 -12.84
N GLY A 144 -6.80 23.22 -12.50
CA GLY A 144 -8.21 22.89 -12.66
C GLY A 144 -9.12 23.34 -11.50
N GLY A 145 -8.60 24.07 -10.50
CA GLY A 145 -9.37 24.59 -9.37
C GLY A 145 -9.56 23.60 -8.22
N THR A 146 -8.90 22.44 -8.22
CA THR A 146 -9.01 21.44 -7.16
C THR A 146 -8.05 21.80 -6.01
N PRO A 147 -8.55 21.94 -4.75
CA PRO A 147 -7.69 22.14 -3.59
C PRO A 147 -6.86 20.87 -3.33
N VAL A 148 -5.62 21.08 -2.88
CA VAL A 148 -4.69 20.00 -2.52
C VAL A 148 -4.47 20.05 -1.02
N ASP A 149 -5.26 19.24 -0.30
CA ASP A 149 -5.21 19.12 1.15
C ASP A 149 -4.65 17.73 1.48
N ILE A 150 -3.51 17.70 2.15
CA ILE A 150 -2.77 16.47 2.44
C ILE A 150 -2.71 16.27 3.96
N THR A 151 -3.05 15.06 4.43
CA THR A 151 -2.91 14.69 5.84
C THR A 151 -1.54 15.12 6.38
N ARG A 152 -1.55 15.84 7.51
CA ARG A 152 -0.37 16.49 8.09
C ARG A 152 0.84 15.56 8.19
N ALA A 153 0.66 14.32 8.67
CA ALA A 153 1.74 13.36 8.81
C ALA A 153 2.47 13.06 7.50
N VAL A 154 1.77 13.18 6.35
CA VAL A 154 2.35 13.00 5.01
C VAL A 154 2.91 14.32 4.49
N ALA A 155 2.19 15.43 4.71
CA ALA A 155 2.60 16.74 4.20
C ALA A 155 3.92 17.23 4.83
N GLU A 156 4.10 17.02 6.14
CA GLU A 156 5.27 17.44 6.91
C GLU A 156 6.45 16.46 6.86
N ALA A 157 6.30 15.32 6.20
CA ALA A 157 7.40 14.37 6.05
C ALA A 157 8.46 14.91 5.07
N ASP A 158 9.74 14.67 5.37
CA ASP A 158 10.86 14.96 4.47
C ASP A 158 10.89 13.98 3.30
N ARG A 159 10.51 12.72 3.57
CA ARG A 159 10.42 11.64 2.58
C ARG A 159 9.06 10.98 2.60
N ARG A 160 8.57 10.64 1.41
CA ARG A 160 7.31 9.93 1.20
C ARG A 160 7.57 8.67 0.39
N ILE A 161 7.12 7.53 0.90
CA ILE A 161 7.22 6.23 0.24
C ILE A 161 5.80 5.76 0.04
N CYS A 162 5.40 5.56 -1.21
CA CYS A 162 4.05 5.11 -1.53
C CYS A 162 4.08 3.62 -1.87
N LEU A 163 3.29 2.84 -1.15
CA LEU A 163 3.04 1.42 -1.41
C LEU A 163 1.64 1.27 -2.00
N GLY A 164 1.55 0.65 -3.15
CA GLY A 164 0.28 0.43 -3.82
C GLY A 164 0.30 -0.87 -4.62
N ASN A 165 -0.87 -1.37 -4.92
CA ASN A 165 -1.07 -2.50 -5.82
C ASN A 165 -1.42 -2.00 -7.21
N ILE A 166 -1.12 -2.82 -8.22
CA ILE A 166 -1.56 -2.61 -9.61
C ILE A 166 -2.61 -3.67 -9.90
N GLU A 167 -3.81 -3.23 -10.21
CA GLU A 167 -4.94 -4.10 -10.53
C GLU A 167 -5.82 -3.49 -11.62
N TYR A 168 -6.60 -4.32 -12.31
CA TYR A 168 -7.63 -3.82 -13.20
C TYR A 168 -8.74 -3.14 -12.38
N HIS A 169 -9.09 -1.94 -12.81
CA HIS A 169 -10.14 -1.14 -12.18
C HIS A 169 -10.99 -0.44 -13.24
N TYR A 170 -12.28 -0.23 -12.95
CA TYR A 170 -13.18 0.51 -13.85
C TYR A 170 -12.95 2.05 -13.75
#